data_6df257e87ef1c9192f9b779b62716aef
#
_entry.id   6df257e87ef1c9192f9b779b62716aef
#
_cell.length_a   1.000
_cell.length_b   1.000
_cell.length_c   1.000
_cell.angle_alpha   90.00
_cell.angle_beta   90.00
_cell.angle_gamma   90.00
#
_symmetry.space_group_name_H-M   'P 1'
#
loop_
_entity.id
_entity.type
_entity.pdbx_description
1 polymer ?
#
loop_
_entity_poly.entity_id
_entity_poly.type
_entity_poly.pdbx_seq_one_letter_code
_entity_poly.pdbx_strand_id
1 'polypeptide(L)'
;MHLTTSIMVLTLFRSRCNNSPVFALYSRMKRVVTYILLLLLPLCAVAQERKVQNKPYIDYRRLHYGFFVGVHAQDMEFVNNGFVTEDGEAWFADIANYNPGFSVGVLADLRLNTYLSLRAIPTMHFGQNSVLFREQNSGETSKQSVKTTYIALPIHLKVAAERFNNYRPYVTAGVSPMFNLTVKKQQQLLLRKFDFMIEVGFGCDFYLPFFKLIPELKFAFSPLDVLRKDREDLLDANYLKFTQSVDRVASKMIILSLYFE
;
A
#
# COMPACT_ATOMS: atom_id res chain seq x y z
N MET A 1 46.88 -40.90 -23.82
CA MET A 1 45.98 -41.49 -22.82
C MET A 1 45.59 -40.56 -21.69
N HIS A 2 45.84 -39.23 -21.86
CA HIS A 2 45.56 -38.20 -20.82
C HIS A 2 44.35 -37.25 -21.12
N LEU A 3 43.74 -37.34 -22.29
CA LEU A 3 42.61 -36.44 -22.66
C LEU A 3 41.21 -36.97 -22.25
N THR A 4 41.06 -38.25 -22.10
CA THR A 4 39.77 -38.89 -21.78
C THR A 4 39.37 -38.78 -20.27
N THR A 5 40.36 -38.68 -19.39
CA THR A 5 40.14 -38.51 -17.96
C THR A 5 39.69 -37.13 -17.53
N SER A 6 40.15 -36.07 -18.24
CA SER A 6 39.73 -34.70 -17.94
C SER A 6 38.27 -34.41 -18.32
N ILE A 7 37.78 -35.00 -19.41
CA ILE A 7 36.37 -34.80 -19.82
C ILE A 7 35.39 -35.51 -18.89
N MET A 8 35.79 -36.67 -18.37
CA MET A 8 34.93 -37.44 -17.45
C MET A 8 34.82 -36.80 -16.05
N VAL A 9 35.89 -36.11 -15.58
CA VAL A 9 35.85 -35.35 -14.33
C VAL A 9 34.95 -34.08 -14.44
N LEU A 10 35.00 -33.39 -15.60
CA LEU A 10 34.17 -32.20 -15.85
C LEU A 10 32.68 -32.57 -15.99
N THR A 11 32.36 -33.71 -16.55
CA THR A 11 30.95 -34.20 -16.63
C THR A 11 30.38 -34.63 -15.27
N LEU A 12 31.21 -35.25 -14.42
CA LEU A 12 30.81 -35.63 -13.06
C LEU A 12 30.66 -34.45 -12.09
N PHE A 13 31.46 -33.40 -12.25
CA PHE A 13 31.25 -32.13 -11.49
C PHE A 13 30.00 -31.41 -11.92
N ARG A 14 29.64 -31.42 -13.21
CA ARG A 14 28.42 -30.80 -13.72
C ARG A 14 27.14 -31.50 -13.25
N SER A 15 27.17 -32.80 -13.03
CA SER A 15 26.02 -33.58 -12.54
C SER A 15 25.79 -33.42 -11.03
N ARG A 16 26.83 -33.14 -10.24
CA ARG A 16 26.69 -32.96 -8.79
C ARG A 16 26.19 -31.60 -8.35
N CYS A 17 26.43 -30.55 -9.13
CA CYS A 17 25.89 -29.22 -8.86
C CYS A 17 24.40 -29.06 -9.22
N ASN A 18 23.84 -29.96 -10.01
CA ASN A 18 22.48 -29.84 -10.53
C ASN A 18 21.39 -30.32 -9.53
N ASN A 19 21.80 -30.95 -8.42
CA ASN A 19 20.88 -31.52 -7.42
C ASN A 19 20.75 -30.70 -6.14
N SER A 20 21.29 -29.47 -6.09
CA SER A 20 21.03 -28.60 -4.93
C SER A 20 19.63 -28.00 -5.02
N PRO A 21 18.85 -27.98 -3.91
CA PRO A 21 17.49 -27.38 -3.90
C PRO A 21 17.50 -25.92 -4.32
N VAL A 22 18.61 -25.22 -4.11
CA VAL A 22 18.83 -23.82 -4.53
C VAL A 22 18.86 -23.69 -6.06
N PHE A 23 19.52 -24.63 -6.77
CA PHE A 23 19.59 -24.62 -8.23
C PHE A 23 18.24 -24.96 -8.89
N ALA A 24 17.47 -25.86 -8.27
CA ALA A 24 16.12 -26.17 -8.71
C ALA A 24 15.16 -24.97 -8.51
N LEU A 25 15.29 -24.26 -7.40
CA LEU A 25 14.53 -23.02 -7.14
C LEU A 25 14.88 -21.92 -8.16
N TYR A 26 16.16 -21.71 -8.41
CA TYR A 26 16.65 -20.72 -9.38
C TYR A 26 16.19 -21.04 -10.81
N SER A 27 16.18 -22.31 -11.22
CA SER A 27 15.71 -22.72 -12.54
C SER A 27 14.17 -22.57 -12.67
N ARG A 28 13.41 -22.76 -11.59
CA ARG A 28 11.98 -22.49 -11.55
C ARG A 28 11.69 -20.99 -11.64
N MET A 29 12.41 -20.17 -10.88
CA MET A 29 12.28 -18.70 -10.97
C MET A 29 12.58 -18.19 -12.38
N LYS A 30 13.65 -18.62 -13.03
CA LYS A 30 13.96 -18.25 -14.42
C LYS A 30 12.81 -18.61 -15.37
N ARG A 31 12.24 -19.80 -15.27
CA ARG A 31 11.10 -20.21 -16.09
C ARG A 31 9.88 -19.33 -15.87
N VAL A 32 9.54 -19.04 -14.62
CA VAL A 32 8.41 -18.16 -14.29
C VAL A 32 8.62 -16.76 -14.86
N VAL A 33 9.80 -16.18 -14.70
CA VAL A 33 10.16 -14.87 -15.27
C VAL A 33 10.08 -14.90 -16.80
N THR A 34 10.57 -15.97 -17.44
CA THR A 34 10.50 -16.12 -18.91
C THR A 34 9.06 -16.24 -19.38
N TYR A 35 8.19 -16.99 -18.67
CA TYR A 35 6.76 -17.06 -19.01
C TYR A 35 6.03 -15.74 -18.81
N ILE A 36 6.33 -15.00 -17.75
CA ILE A 36 5.79 -13.65 -17.52
C ILE A 36 6.23 -12.71 -18.65
N LEU A 37 7.50 -12.74 -19.04
CA LEU A 37 8.01 -11.94 -20.13
C LEU A 37 7.39 -12.31 -21.49
N LEU A 38 7.21 -13.61 -21.77
CA LEU A 38 6.50 -14.11 -22.95
C LEU A 38 5.01 -13.72 -22.95
N LEU A 39 4.37 -13.69 -21.80
CA LEU A 39 2.97 -13.27 -21.66
C LEU A 39 2.79 -11.75 -21.88
N LEU A 40 3.83 -10.95 -21.58
CA LEU A 40 3.84 -9.51 -21.78
C LEU A 40 4.13 -9.11 -23.24
N LEU A 41 4.80 -9.98 -24.03
CA LEU A 41 5.12 -9.71 -25.44
C LEU A 41 3.90 -9.43 -26.33
N PRO A 42 2.76 -10.19 -26.28
CA PRO A 42 1.61 -9.89 -27.11
C PRO A 42 0.89 -8.61 -26.73
N LEU A 43 1.03 -8.11 -25.49
CA LEU A 43 0.50 -6.80 -25.09
C LEU A 43 1.16 -5.63 -25.86
N CYS A 44 2.42 -5.79 -26.25
CA CYS A 44 3.12 -4.79 -27.07
C CYS A 44 2.72 -4.84 -28.55
N ALA A 45 2.31 -6.00 -29.07
CA ALA A 45 1.95 -6.16 -30.49
C ALA A 45 0.58 -5.53 -30.83
N VAL A 46 -0.35 -5.44 -29.89
CA VAL A 46 -1.67 -4.83 -30.10
C VAL A 46 -1.61 -3.30 -30.18
N ALA A 47 -0.47 -2.69 -29.85
CA ALA A 47 -0.29 -1.24 -29.80
C ALA A 47 -0.12 -0.56 -31.19
N GLN A 48 -0.08 -1.31 -32.28
CA GLN A 48 0.27 -0.75 -33.61
C GLN A 48 -0.92 -0.27 -34.45
N GLU A 49 -2.17 -0.58 -34.08
CA GLU A 49 -3.29 0.02 -34.77
C GLU A 49 -3.49 1.48 -34.33
N ARG A 50 -3.46 2.42 -35.27
CA ARG A 50 -3.82 3.83 -35.08
C ARG A 50 -5.31 3.92 -34.75
N LYS A 51 -5.68 3.66 -33.50
CA LYS A 51 -7.05 3.87 -33.01
C LYS A 51 -7.36 5.36 -33.01
N VAL A 52 -8.61 5.72 -33.32
CA VAL A 52 -9.10 7.08 -33.21
C VAL A 52 -8.84 7.61 -31.78
N GLN A 53 -8.24 8.80 -31.68
CA GLN A 53 -8.05 9.45 -30.38
C GLN A 53 -9.39 9.89 -29.80
N ASN A 54 -9.76 9.30 -28.67
CA ASN A 54 -10.93 9.71 -27.91
C ASN A 54 -10.63 11.03 -27.19
N LYS A 55 -11.57 11.98 -27.20
CA LYS A 55 -11.46 13.26 -26.50
C LYS A 55 -10.10 13.99 -26.76
N PRO A 56 -9.76 14.35 -28.00
CA PRO A 56 -8.43 14.86 -28.36
C PRO A 56 -8.08 16.19 -27.65
N TYR A 57 -9.09 16.97 -27.26
CA TYR A 57 -8.89 18.30 -26.64
C TYR A 57 -9.00 18.31 -25.11
N ILE A 58 -9.28 17.17 -24.47
CA ILE A 58 -9.49 17.14 -23.02
C ILE A 58 -8.23 17.56 -22.26
N ASP A 59 -7.05 17.16 -22.75
CA ASP A 59 -5.78 17.47 -22.11
C ASP A 59 -5.38 18.96 -22.17
N TYR A 60 -6.06 19.78 -22.97
CA TYR A 60 -5.85 21.24 -23.02
C TYR A 60 -6.58 21.99 -21.92
N ARG A 61 -7.55 21.37 -21.25
CA ARG A 61 -8.22 21.97 -20.11
C ARG A 61 -7.24 22.14 -18.96
N ARG A 62 -7.31 23.27 -18.26
CA ARG A 62 -6.46 23.54 -17.10
C ARG A 62 -6.91 22.81 -15.85
N LEU A 63 -8.21 22.61 -15.71
CA LEU A 63 -8.82 22.04 -14.53
C LEU A 63 -9.71 20.87 -14.91
N HIS A 64 -9.49 19.75 -14.24
CA HIS A 64 -10.20 18.50 -14.42
C HIS A 64 -10.86 18.12 -13.11
N TYR A 65 -12.05 17.58 -13.18
CA TYR A 65 -12.84 17.12 -12.04
C TYR A 65 -13.24 15.68 -12.24
N GLY A 66 -13.34 14.98 -11.16
CA GLY A 66 -13.79 13.63 -11.17
C GLY A 66 -14.17 13.15 -9.77
N PHE A 67 -14.54 11.89 -9.69
CA PHE A 67 -14.70 11.19 -8.43
C PHE A 67 -13.94 9.87 -8.51
N PHE A 68 -13.70 9.27 -7.37
CA PHE A 68 -13.08 7.96 -7.33
C PHE A 68 -13.74 7.06 -6.30
N VAL A 69 -13.61 5.78 -6.58
CA VAL A 69 -13.88 4.70 -5.65
C VAL A 69 -12.64 3.83 -5.56
N GLY A 70 -12.37 3.29 -4.41
CA GLY A 70 -11.18 2.45 -4.22
C GLY A 70 -11.33 1.50 -3.06
N VAL A 71 -10.43 0.54 -3.03
CA VAL A 71 -10.22 -0.36 -1.91
C VAL A 71 -8.84 -0.12 -1.33
N HIS A 72 -8.72 -0.24 -0.02
CA HIS A 72 -7.43 -0.10 0.63
C HIS A 72 -7.22 -1.21 1.66
N ALA A 73 -5.95 -1.54 1.88
CA ALA A 73 -5.52 -2.35 3.00
C ALA A 73 -4.63 -1.47 3.88
N GLN A 74 -5.03 -1.30 5.14
CA GLN A 74 -4.25 -0.55 6.13
C GLN A 74 -3.53 -1.54 7.04
N ASP A 75 -2.25 -1.36 7.17
CA ASP A 75 -1.36 -2.07 8.08
C ASP A 75 -0.89 -1.12 9.19
N MET A 76 -0.74 -1.63 10.40
CA MET A 76 -0.19 -0.93 11.55
C MET A 76 0.98 -1.73 12.09
N GLU A 77 2.17 -1.19 11.96
CA GLU A 77 3.38 -1.80 12.48
C GLU A 77 3.57 -1.39 13.93
N PHE A 78 3.50 -2.37 14.84
CA PHE A 78 3.68 -2.18 16.27
C PHE A 78 5.13 -2.45 16.65
N VAL A 79 5.77 -1.48 17.26
CA VAL A 79 7.08 -1.66 17.91
C VAL A 79 6.82 -1.90 19.39
N ASN A 80 6.97 -3.15 19.82
CA ASN A 80 6.78 -3.53 21.22
C ASN A 80 8.07 -3.23 22.00
N ASN A 81 7.95 -2.70 23.23
CA ASN A 81 9.08 -2.32 24.08
C ASN A 81 9.48 -3.40 25.10
N GLY A 82 8.76 -4.52 25.17
CA GLY A 82 9.00 -5.60 26.12
C GLY A 82 8.69 -5.22 27.58
N PHE A 83 7.78 -4.26 27.78
CA PHE A 83 7.36 -3.87 29.12
C PHE A 83 6.73 -5.05 29.86
N VAL A 84 7.18 -5.29 31.09
CA VAL A 84 6.65 -6.30 31.98
C VAL A 84 5.94 -5.58 33.13
N THR A 85 4.69 -5.98 33.39
CA THR A 85 3.90 -5.42 34.51
C THR A 85 4.43 -5.88 35.86
N GLU A 86 3.99 -5.25 36.95
CA GLU A 86 4.35 -5.66 38.32
C GLU A 86 3.94 -7.11 38.61
N ASP A 87 2.88 -7.59 37.98
CA ASP A 87 2.41 -8.97 38.05
C ASP A 87 3.22 -9.95 37.18
N GLY A 88 4.25 -9.50 36.49
CA GLY A 88 5.11 -10.30 35.61
C GLY A 88 4.51 -10.61 34.22
N GLU A 89 3.46 -9.94 33.81
CA GLU A 89 2.83 -10.11 32.49
C GLU A 89 3.58 -9.27 31.41
N ALA A 90 3.89 -9.90 30.28
CA ALA A 90 4.46 -9.25 29.10
C ALA A 90 3.48 -9.35 27.92
N TRP A 91 2.99 -8.22 27.44
CA TRP A 91 1.99 -8.16 26.38
C TRP A 91 2.60 -7.65 25.07
N PHE A 92 2.23 -8.33 23.96
CA PHE A 92 2.65 -8.00 22.61
C PHE A 92 1.43 -7.69 21.75
N ALA A 93 1.46 -6.53 21.06
CA ALA A 93 0.44 -6.14 20.11
C ALA A 93 0.80 -6.61 18.69
N ASP A 94 -0.17 -7.15 17.98
CA ASP A 94 -0.03 -7.54 16.58
C ASP A 94 -1.37 -7.36 15.85
N ILE A 95 -1.36 -7.33 14.51
CA ILE A 95 -2.60 -7.31 13.73
C ILE A 95 -3.10 -8.73 13.54
N ALA A 96 -4.31 -8.99 14.04
CA ALA A 96 -4.93 -10.31 13.91
C ALA A 96 -5.40 -10.62 12.49
N ASN A 97 -5.98 -9.62 11.79
CA ASN A 97 -6.53 -9.77 10.45
C ASN A 97 -6.42 -8.46 9.66
N TYR A 98 -6.01 -8.58 8.40
CA TYR A 98 -6.07 -7.50 7.41
C TYR A 98 -7.46 -7.45 6.80
N ASN A 99 -8.26 -6.48 7.20
CA ASN A 99 -9.57 -6.27 6.60
C ASN A 99 -9.47 -5.19 5.52
N PRO A 100 -9.88 -5.49 4.27
CA PRO A 100 -9.93 -4.47 3.24
C PRO A 100 -10.92 -3.37 3.62
N GLY A 101 -10.51 -2.13 3.47
CA GLY A 101 -11.34 -0.97 3.63
C GLY A 101 -11.80 -0.43 2.28
N PHE A 102 -12.67 0.56 2.34
CA PHE A 102 -13.26 1.22 1.18
C PHE A 102 -12.94 2.72 1.21
N SER A 103 -12.67 3.30 0.05
CA SER A 103 -12.30 4.71 -0.10
C SER A 103 -13.17 5.35 -1.16
N VAL A 104 -13.65 6.56 -0.89
CA VAL A 104 -14.37 7.39 -1.84
C VAL A 104 -13.91 8.82 -1.75
N GLY A 105 -13.96 9.53 -2.85
CA GLY A 105 -13.63 10.95 -2.85
C GLY A 105 -13.84 11.62 -4.18
N VAL A 106 -13.48 12.89 -4.20
CA VAL A 106 -13.55 13.76 -5.37
C VAL A 106 -12.14 14.08 -5.82
N LEU A 107 -11.97 14.21 -7.12
CA LEU A 107 -10.70 14.58 -7.76
C LEU A 107 -10.80 16.00 -8.27
N ALA A 108 -9.80 16.82 -7.97
CA ALA A 108 -9.51 18.07 -8.64
C ALA A 108 -8.05 18.03 -9.12
N ASP A 109 -7.84 18.08 -10.42
CA ASP A 109 -6.52 18.00 -11.05
C ASP A 109 -6.27 19.32 -11.81
N LEU A 110 -5.28 20.09 -11.36
CA LEU A 110 -4.87 21.35 -11.98
C LEU A 110 -3.62 21.11 -12.82
N ARG A 111 -3.77 21.21 -14.12
CA ARG A 111 -2.65 21.11 -15.06
C ARG A 111 -1.74 22.33 -14.97
N LEU A 112 -0.49 22.09 -14.62
CA LEU A 112 0.58 23.10 -14.56
C LEU A 112 1.33 23.20 -15.89
N ASN A 113 1.65 22.04 -16.47
CA ASN A 113 2.37 21.92 -17.74
C ASN A 113 1.89 20.67 -18.48
N THR A 114 2.45 20.41 -19.67
CA THR A 114 2.14 19.21 -20.48
C THR A 114 2.37 17.92 -19.71
N TYR A 115 3.39 17.86 -18.85
CA TYR A 115 3.77 16.68 -18.10
C TYR A 115 3.42 16.72 -16.62
N LEU A 116 3.11 17.91 -16.09
CA LEU A 116 2.98 18.14 -14.66
C LEU A 116 1.59 18.65 -14.31
N SER A 117 0.97 18.04 -13.31
CA SER A 117 -0.27 18.53 -12.71
C SER A 117 -0.26 18.42 -11.19
N LEU A 118 -0.99 19.31 -10.54
CA LEU A 118 -1.23 19.30 -9.10
C LEU A 118 -2.64 18.76 -8.86
N ARG A 119 -2.73 17.72 -8.04
CA ARG A 119 -3.96 17.00 -7.78
C ARG A 119 -4.33 17.11 -6.31
N ALA A 120 -5.57 17.52 -6.02
CA ALA A 120 -6.16 17.50 -4.69
C ALA A 120 -7.33 16.52 -4.67
N ILE A 121 -7.37 15.65 -3.65
CA ILE A 121 -8.32 14.54 -3.62
C ILE A 121 -8.98 14.47 -2.23
N PRO A 122 -9.94 15.32 -1.88
CA PRO A 122 -10.73 15.13 -0.67
C PRO A 122 -11.31 13.72 -0.63
N THR A 123 -10.95 12.95 0.41
CA THR A 123 -11.18 11.51 0.47
C THR A 123 -11.75 11.12 1.82
N MET A 124 -12.65 10.14 1.83
CA MET A 124 -13.07 9.41 3.02
C MET A 124 -12.61 7.95 2.90
N HIS A 125 -11.92 7.47 3.93
CA HIS A 125 -11.51 6.09 4.07
C HIS A 125 -12.31 5.42 5.17
N PHE A 126 -12.89 4.27 4.88
CA PHE A 126 -13.66 3.44 5.83
C PHE A 126 -12.96 2.10 5.98
N GLY A 127 -12.54 1.79 7.19
CA GLY A 127 -11.85 0.54 7.48
C GLY A 127 -12.19 -0.01 8.86
N GLN A 128 -11.80 -1.24 9.09
CA GLN A 128 -11.87 -1.89 10.39
C GLN A 128 -10.68 -2.82 10.54
N ASN A 129 -9.87 -2.59 11.55
CA ASN A 129 -8.72 -3.42 11.88
C ASN A 129 -8.98 -4.17 13.19
N SER A 130 -8.40 -5.34 13.33
CA SER A 130 -8.46 -6.12 14.57
C SER A 130 -7.05 -6.23 15.14
N VAL A 131 -6.82 -5.63 16.30
CA VAL A 131 -5.58 -5.73 17.04
C VAL A 131 -5.69 -6.91 18.00
N LEU A 132 -4.69 -7.75 18.04
CA LEU A 132 -4.55 -8.87 18.95
C LEU A 132 -3.43 -8.57 19.93
N PHE A 133 -3.75 -8.54 21.20
CA PHE A 133 -2.77 -8.55 22.27
C PHE A 133 -2.56 -9.99 22.75
N ARG A 134 -1.32 -10.42 22.84
CA ARG A 134 -0.95 -11.75 23.33
C ARG A 134 -0.02 -11.61 24.52
N GLU A 135 -0.35 -12.29 25.60
CA GLU A 135 0.55 -12.42 26.75
C GLU A 135 1.54 -13.56 26.52
N GLN A 136 2.81 -13.31 26.87
CA GLN A 136 3.92 -14.22 26.53
C GLN A 136 3.91 -15.50 27.35
N ASN A 137 3.57 -15.43 28.65
CA ASN A 137 3.71 -16.54 29.58
C ASN A 137 2.46 -17.44 29.61
N SER A 138 1.27 -16.85 29.73
CA SER A 138 0.00 -17.62 29.80
C SER A 138 -0.57 -17.95 28.44
N GLY A 139 -0.15 -17.24 27.39
CA GLY A 139 -0.74 -17.34 26.06
C GLY A 139 -2.13 -16.73 25.97
N GLU A 140 -2.54 -15.98 26.98
CA GLU A 140 -3.83 -15.26 26.99
C GLU A 140 -3.87 -14.25 25.84
N THR A 141 -5.04 -14.15 25.21
CA THR A 141 -5.24 -13.27 24.06
C THR A 141 -6.40 -12.33 24.28
N SER A 142 -6.17 -11.04 24.02
CA SER A 142 -7.23 -10.01 24.02
C SER A 142 -7.36 -9.39 22.64
N LYS A 143 -8.57 -9.36 22.09
CA LYS A 143 -8.85 -8.79 20.77
C LYS A 143 -9.59 -7.47 20.91
N GLN A 144 -9.07 -6.45 20.21
CA GLN A 144 -9.74 -5.16 20.07
C GLN A 144 -10.07 -4.91 18.59
N SER A 145 -11.36 -4.67 18.29
CA SER A 145 -11.76 -4.19 16.97
C SER A 145 -11.70 -2.67 16.93
N VAL A 146 -10.87 -2.15 16.04
CA VAL A 146 -10.69 -0.71 15.83
C VAL A 146 -11.33 -0.33 14.51
N LYS A 147 -12.51 0.33 14.58
CA LYS A 147 -13.12 0.95 13.40
C LYS A 147 -12.37 2.24 13.12
N THR A 148 -11.99 2.43 11.86
CA THR A 148 -11.25 3.60 11.42
C THR A 148 -12.02 4.29 10.30
N THR A 149 -12.42 5.55 10.53
CA THR A 149 -12.97 6.41 9.49
C THR A 149 -12.10 7.65 9.43
N TYR A 150 -11.40 7.82 8.31
CA TYR A 150 -10.52 8.96 8.09
C TYR A 150 -11.11 9.90 7.05
N ILE A 151 -11.03 11.21 7.33
CA ILE A 151 -11.10 12.25 6.30
C ILE A 151 -9.68 12.61 5.97
N ALA A 152 -9.33 12.55 4.69
CA ALA A 152 -8.02 12.87 4.17
C ALA A 152 -8.11 13.93 3.08
N LEU A 153 -7.07 14.75 2.96
CA LEU A 153 -6.90 15.68 1.85
C LEU A 153 -5.55 15.44 1.16
N PRO A 154 -5.41 14.36 0.38
CA PRO A 154 -4.21 14.13 -0.40
C PRO A 154 -3.94 15.26 -1.38
N ILE A 155 -2.70 15.75 -1.39
CA ILE A 155 -2.17 16.72 -2.35
C ILE A 155 -1.00 16.07 -3.05
N HIS A 156 -1.16 15.76 -4.34
CA HIS A 156 -0.19 15.04 -5.13
C HIS A 156 0.34 15.87 -6.29
N LEU A 157 1.61 15.72 -6.57
CA LEU A 157 2.21 16.10 -7.82
C LEU A 157 2.16 14.90 -8.77
N LYS A 158 1.46 15.04 -9.89
CA LYS A 158 1.35 14.02 -10.93
C LYS A 158 2.31 14.37 -12.05
N VAL A 159 3.19 13.43 -12.39
CA VAL A 159 4.10 13.49 -13.55
C VAL A 159 3.62 12.46 -14.56
N ALA A 160 3.10 12.91 -15.68
CA ALA A 160 2.53 12.07 -16.72
C ALA A 160 3.40 12.07 -17.97
N ALA A 161 3.55 10.91 -18.60
CA ALA A 161 4.19 10.78 -19.90
C ALA A 161 3.36 11.48 -21.00
N GLU A 162 3.86 11.51 -22.21
CA GLU A 162 3.07 11.89 -23.38
C GLU A 162 1.92 10.89 -23.58
N ARG A 163 0.82 11.40 -24.08
CA ARG A 163 -0.32 10.56 -24.41
C ARG A 163 0.00 9.69 -25.61
N PHE A 164 -0.06 8.40 -25.39
CA PHE A 164 0.10 7.42 -26.46
C PHE A 164 -1.29 6.89 -26.84
N ASN A 165 -1.82 7.37 -27.94
CA ASN A 165 -3.16 7.04 -28.44
C ASN A 165 -4.26 7.35 -27.39
N ASN A 166 -4.78 6.33 -26.71
CA ASN A 166 -5.85 6.45 -25.72
C ASN A 166 -5.42 6.08 -24.30
N TYR A 167 -4.13 6.08 -24.01
CA TYR A 167 -3.59 5.86 -22.67
C TYR A 167 -2.41 6.78 -22.38
N ARG A 168 -2.26 7.12 -21.11
CA ARG A 168 -1.21 8.01 -20.62
C ARG A 168 -0.76 7.54 -19.25
N PRO A 169 0.38 6.82 -19.15
CA PRO A 169 0.94 6.41 -17.88
C PRO A 169 1.48 7.61 -17.10
N TYR A 170 1.43 7.51 -15.78
CA TYR A 170 1.93 8.55 -14.89
C TYR A 170 2.39 7.99 -13.55
N VAL A 171 3.15 8.79 -12.84
CA VAL A 171 3.51 8.59 -11.45
C VAL A 171 3.02 9.76 -10.62
N THR A 172 2.69 9.51 -9.36
CA THR A 172 2.28 10.53 -8.39
C THR A 172 3.12 10.44 -7.14
N ALA A 173 3.40 11.58 -6.54
CA ALA A 173 3.97 11.65 -5.22
C ALA A 173 3.35 12.84 -4.48
N GLY A 174 3.12 12.70 -3.19
CA GLY A 174 2.50 13.76 -2.43
C GLY A 174 2.33 13.44 -0.96
N VAL A 175 1.53 14.26 -0.32
CA VAL A 175 1.28 14.22 1.11
C VAL A 175 -0.21 14.20 1.39
N SER A 176 -0.59 13.53 2.44
CA SER A 176 -1.98 13.34 2.84
C SER A 176 -2.16 13.60 4.32
N PRO A 177 -2.57 14.82 4.73
CA PRO A 177 -3.07 15.03 6.07
C PRO A 177 -4.39 14.27 6.26
N MET A 178 -4.51 13.56 7.39
CA MET A 178 -5.64 12.69 7.69
C MET A 178 -6.18 12.98 9.09
N PHE A 179 -7.51 12.96 9.22
CA PHE A 179 -8.21 13.08 10.48
C PHE A 179 -9.03 11.84 10.75
N ASN A 180 -8.78 11.20 11.88
CA ASN A 180 -9.56 10.07 12.35
C ASN A 180 -10.81 10.55 13.09
N LEU A 181 -11.98 10.23 12.54
CA LEU A 181 -13.28 10.60 13.11
C LEU A 181 -13.77 9.61 14.18
N THR A 182 -13.23 8.40 14.20
CA THR A 182 -13.78 7.26 14.98
C THR A 182 -12.99 6.99 16.25
N VAL A 183 -12.17 7.94 16.71
CA VAL A 183 -11.40 7.77 17.95
C VAL A 183 -12.35 7.68 19.14
N LYS A 184 -12.49 6.48 19.71
CA LYS A 184 -13.27 6.24 20.93
C LYS A 184 -12.36 6.26 22.14
N LYS A 185 -12.81 6.92 23.20
CA LYS A 185 -12.18 6.87 24.53
C LYS A 185 -12.35 5.49 25.16
N GLN A 186 -11.54 5.17 26.18
CA GLN A 186 -11.64 3.93 26.97
C GLN A 186 -11.39 2.63 26.15
N GLN A 187 -10.56 2.69 25.13
CA GLN A 187 -10.07 1.50 24.39
C GLN A 187 -8.68 1.11 24.89
N GLN A 188 -8.29 -0.16 24.70
CA GLN A 188 -6.96 -0.68 25.06
C GLN A 188 -5.86 0.11 24.33
N LEU A 189 -6.07 0.39 23.05
CA LEU A 189 -5.17 1.22 22.22
C LEU A 189 -5.90 2.48 21.76
N LEU A 190 -5.32 3.64 21.97
CA LEU A 190 -5.85 4.91 21.52
C LEU A 190 -4.96 5.50 20.43
N LEU A 191 -5.52 5.70 19.24
CA LEU A 191 -4.83 6.35 18.13
C LEU A 191 -5.00 7.88 18.21
N ARG A 192 -4.02 8.60 17.71
CA ARG A 192 -4.12 10.06 17.54
C ARG A 192 -5.22 10.40 16.54
N LYS A 193 -5.86 11.56 16.73
CA LYS A 193 -6.88 12.05 15.80
C LYS A 193 -6.28 12.53 14.47
N PHE A 194 -5.06 13.05 14.50
CA PHE A 194 -4.36 13.56 13.33
C PHE A 194 -3.23 12.62 12.95
N ASP A 195 -3.15 12.31 11.66
CA ASP A 195 -2.04 11.58 11.04
C ASP A 195 -1.64 12.29 9.76
N PHE A 196 -0.43 12.02 9.30
CA PHE A 196 0.14 12.60 8.09
C PHE A 196 0.84 11.50 7.32
N MET A 197 0.39 11.25 6.10
CA MET A 197 0.97 10.23 5.25
C MET A 197 1.72 10.83 4.07
N ILE A 198 2.79 10.19 3.69
CA ILE A 198 3.48 10.39 2.42
C ILE A 198 2.97 9.32 1.46
N GLU A 199 2.51 9.75 0.29
CA GLU A 199 1.93 8.86 -0.71
C GLU A 199 2.76 8.87 -1.98
N VAL A 200 3.00 7.68 -2.54
CA VAL A 200 3.61 7.49 -3.86
C VAL A 200 2.72 6.52 -4.63
N GLY A 201 2.44 6.83 -5.88
CA GLY A 201 1.56 6.02 -6.70
C GLY A 201 1.96 5.99 -8.16
N PHE A 202 1.39 5.04 -8.85
CA PHE A 202 1.47 4.96 -10.30
C PHE A 202 0.11 4.56 -10.87
N GLY A 203 -0.19 5.10 -12.05
CA GLY A 203 -1.46 4.87 -12.71
C GLY A 203 -1.37 5.09 -14.21
N CYS A 204 -2.50 4.91 -14.86
CA CYS A 204 -2.63 5.16 -16.28
C CYS A 204 -3.97 5.81 -16.59
N ASP A 205 -3.95 6.92 -17.30
CA ASP A 205 -5.16 7.56 -17.80
C ASP A 205 -5.62 6.80 -19.06
N PHE A 206 -6.79 6.17 -19.02
CA PHE A 206 -7.44 5.55 -20.17
C PHE A 206 -8.54 6.45 -20.70
N TYR A 207 -8.39 6.92 -21.93
CA TYR A 207 -9.35 7.80 -22.61
C TYR A 207 -10.42 6.96 -23.30
N LEU A 208 -11.55 6.77 -22.65
CA LEU A 208 -12.72 6.13 -23.21
C LEU A 208 -13.56 7.15 -24.03
N PRO A 209 -14.49 6.73 -24.86
CA PRO A 209 -15.29 7.64 -25.69
C PRO A 209 -16.06 8.68 -24.86
N PHE A 210 -16.60 8.28 -23.70
CA PHE A 210 -17.47 9.12 -22.88
C PHE A 210 -16.81 9.71 -21.64
N PHE A 211 -15.86 9.00 -21.03
CA PHE A 211 -15.18 9.40 -19.80
C PHE A 211 -13.73 8.93 -19.82
N LYS A 212 -12.95 9.39 -18.87
CA LYS A 212 -11.59 8.96 -18.66
C LYS A 212 -11.57 8.08 -17.41
N LEU A 213 -11.12 6.84 -17.56
CA LEU A 213 -10.93 5.90 -16.47
C LEU A 213 -9.47 5.89 -16.06
N ILE A 214 -9.22 6.02 -14.76
CA ILE A 214 -7.85 6.16 -14.25
C ILE A 214 -7.65 5.15 -13.10
N PRO A 215 -7.20 3.93 -13.38
CA PRO A 215 -6.71 3.03 -12.35
C PRO A 215 -5.38 3.56 -11.80
N GLU A 216 -5.27 3.57 -10.47
CA GLU A 216 -4.09 4.04 -9.75
C GLU A 216 -3.83 3.15 -8.54
N LEU A 217 -2.60 2.70 -8.38
CA LEU A 217 -2.12 2.00 -7.19
C LEU A 217 -1.23 2.96 -6.40
N LYS A 218 -1.56 3.17 -5.12
CA LYS A 218 -0.84 4.04 -4.20
C LYS A 218 -0.30 3.28 -3.01
N PHE A 219 0.87 3.68 -2.58
CA PHE A 219 1.50 3.28 -1.33
C PHE A 219 1.60 4.51 -0.44
N ALA A 220 1.03 4.43 0.74
CA ALA A 220 1.06 5.49 1.74
C ALA A 220 1.75 4.98 3.00
N PHE A 221 2.57 5.82 3.62
CA PHE A 221 3.22 5.52 4.89
C PHE A 221 3.27 6.76 5.77
N SER A 222 3.01 6.56 7.06
CA SER A 222 3.10 7.62 8.06
C SER A 222 4.48 7.62 8.70
N PRO A 223 5.22 8.75 8.65
CA PRO A 223 6.45 8.91 9.39
C PRO A 223 6.21 9.20 10.88
N LEU A 224 4.97 9.53 11.26
CA LEU A 224 4.60 9.91 12.61
C LEU A 224 4.23 8.69 13.46
N ASP A 225 4.40 8.82 14.77
CA ASP A 225 3.84 7.88 15.73
C ASP A 225 2.35 8.20 15.94
N VAL A 226 1.50 7.26 15.51
CA VAL A 226 0.04 7.41 15.63
C VAL A 226 -0.50 6.93 16.98
N LEU A 227 0.36 6.44 17.88
CA LEU A 227 -0.02 6.05 19.23
C LEU A 227 -0.15 7.30 20.15
N ARG A 228 -1.25 7.35 20.90
CA ARG A 228 -1.40 8.32 21.99
C ARG A 228 -1.00 7.67 23.30
N LYS A 229 0.14 8.10 23.86
CA LYS A 229 0.71 7.59 25.13
C LYS A 229 0.03 8.19 26.36
N ASP A 230 -0.38 9.46 26.29
CA ASP A 230 -1.09 10.14 27.39
C ASP A 230 -2.54 9.66 27.46
N ARG A 231 -2.85 8.91 28.50
CA ARG A 231 -4.11 8.19 28.69
C ARG A 231 -4.90 8.69 29.89
N GLU A 232 -5.10 10.01 29.99
CA GLU A 232 -5.97 10.64 30.99
C GLU A 232 -7.46 10.24 30.86
N ASP A 233 -7.82 9.59 29.73
CA ASP A 233 -9.15 9.14 29.41
C ASP A 233 -9.53 7.81 30.06
N LEU A 234 -8.54 7.05 30.58
CA LEU A 234 -8.80 5.71 31.14
C LEU A 234 -9.37 5.80 32.55
N LEU A 235 -10.52 5.16 32.74
CA LEU A 235 -11.12 4.94 34.05
C LEU A 235 -10.58 3.68 34.74
N ASP A 236 -10.11 2.71 33.95
CA ASP A 236 -9.54 1.45 34.43
C ASP A 236 -8.05 1.37 34.14
N ALA A 237 -7.24 1.34 35.19
CA ALA A 237 -5.79 1.25 35.13
C ALA A 237 -5.29 -0.04 34.45
N ASN A 238 -6.11 -1.12 34.44
CA ASN A 238 -5.76 -2.39 33.80
C ASN A 238 -5.53 -2.26 32.29
N TYR A 239 -6.08 -1.25 31.62
CA TYR A 239 -5.84 -1.01 30.20
C TYR A 239 -4.53 -0.28 29.92
N LEU A 240 -3.87 0.30 30.92
CA LEU A 240 -2.56 0.96 30.76
C LEU A 240 -1.48 -0.02 30.30
N LYS A 241 -1.53 -1.27 30.74
CA LYS A 241 -0.56 -2.31 30.37
C LYS A 241 -0.45 -2.50 28.84
N PHE A 242 -1.56 -2.41 28.11
CA PHE A 242 -1.61 -2.52 26.66
C PHE A 242 -0.98 -1.33 25.93
N THR A 243 -1.19 -0.13 26.46
CA THR A 243 -0.56 1.08 25.89
C THR A 243 0.93 1.16 26.22
N GLN A 244 1.33 0.70 27.41
CA GLN A 244 2.72 0.70 27.85
C GLN A 244 3.57 -0.37 27.17
N SER A 245 2.98 -1.46 26.70
CA SER A 245 3.68 -2.55 25.98
C SER A 245 4.13 -2.15 24.58
N VAL A 246 3.56 -1.06 24.01
CA VAL A 246 3.86 -0.59 22.65
C VAL A 246 4.62 0.72 22.71
N ASP A 247 5.80 0.76 22.11
CA ASP A 247 6.61 1.99 22.03
C ASP A 247 6.16 2.91 20.90
N ARG A 248 5.90 2.38 19.72
CA ARG A 248 5.50 3.13 18.52
C ARG A 248 4.55 2.36 17.65
N VAL A 249 3.64 3.08 17.00
CA VAL A 249 2.76 2.54 15.94
C VAL A 249 2.96 3.36 14.67
N ALA A 250 3.44 2.72 13.61
CA ALA A 250 3.52 3.30 12.28
C ALA A 250 2.38 2.77 11.41
N SER A 251 1.72 3.67 10.68
CA SER A 251 0.63 3.30 9.76
C SER A 251 1.14 3.23 8.33
N LYS A 252 0.80 2.15 7.63
CA LYS A 252 1.07 1.94 6.21
C LYS A 252 -0.24 1.59 5.51
N MET A 253 -0.41 2.02 4.26
CA MET A 253 -1.63 1.74 3.51
C MET A 253 -1.30 1.49 2.04
N ILE A 254 -1.96 0.49 1.47
CA ILE A 254 -1.96 0.23 0.02
C ILE A 254 -3.37 0.52 -0.47
N ILE A 255 -3.48 1.38 -1.50
CA ILE A 255 -4.77 1.85 -2.01
C ILE A 255 -4.83 1.59 -3.51
N LEU A 256 -5.83 0.85 -3.94
CA LEU A 256 -6.19 0.68 -5.34
C LEU A 256 -7.42 1.54 -5.62
N SER A 257 -7.26 2.55 -6.48
CA SER A 257 -8.29 3.54 -6.79
C SER A 257 -8.66 3.49 -8.27
N LEU A 258 -9.93 3.67 -8.56
CA LEU A 258 -10.47 3.88 -9.90
C LEU A 258 -11.08 5.28 -9.95
N TYR A 259 -10.47 6.19 -10.70
CA TYR A 259 -11.00 7.54 -10.91
C TYR A 259 -11.80 7.61 -12.21
N PHE A 260 -12.85 8.41 -12.16
CA PHE A 260 -13.75 8.71 -13.28
C PHE A 260 -13.75 10.22 -13.51
N GLU A 261 -13.33 10.63 -14.69
CA GLU A 261 -13.20 12.04 -15.12
C GLU A 261 -13.95 12.31 -16.42
#